data_806aab764d5b611011abf004fb23514b
#
_entry.id   806aab764d5b611011abf004fb23514b
#
_cell.length_a   1.000
_cell.length_b   1.000
_cell.length_c   1.000
_cell.angle_alpha   90.00
_cell.angle_beta   90.00
_cell.angle_gamma   90.00
#
_symmetry.space_group_name_H-M   'P 1'
#
loop_
_entity.id
_entity.type
_entity.pdbx_description
1 polymer ?
#
loop_
_entity_poly.entity_id
_entity_poly.type
_entity_poly.pdbx_seq_one_letter_code
_entity_poly.pdbx_strand_id
1 'polypeptide(L)'
;MIQKNYPTKQGFITYWINASKIPSKPWLVFLPGLTANHHLFKDQLEHFKGKANLLVWDPPSHGKSRPFDTTWTIGQLAEWLNNLLESESISNPVLVGQSMGGYISQAFMERFPRKTLAFISIDSAPLGRSHYRTWELWGLKHTFLVYIGLPWQLILWSGANGCAETAKGKLLMKRMMLDYRKMEYCKLVSHGYKELSREIEKNKTYRLECPTLLICGDKDRAGYTARYNQQWAKEESNPVCWVEGAGHNANSDNPTEVNLLIEAFLEQQHLI
;
A
#
# COMPACT_ATOMS: atom_id res chain seq x y z
N MET A 1 16.85 7.45 -8.68
CA MET A 1 16.26 8.05 -7.47
C MET A 1 17.32 8.12 -6.37
N ILE A 2 17.26 9.15 -5.49
CA ILE A 2 18.15 9.33 -4.34
C ILE A 2 17.49 8.71 -3.12
N GLN A 3 18.21 7.88 -2.38
CA GLN A 3 17.79 7.36 -1.08
C GLN A 3 18.00 8.42 0.01
N LYS A 4 16.99 8.62 0.85
CA LYS A 4 17.01 9.50 2.01
C LYS A 4 16.40 8.81 3.23
N ASN A 5 16.60 9.39 4.41
CA ASN A 5 16.06 8.92 5.68
C ASN A 5 15.34 10.06 6.40
N TYR A 6 14.12 9.82 6.84
CA TYR A 6 13.35 10.71 7.70
C TYR A 6 13.44 10.23 9.16
N PRO A 7 13.98 11.04 10.10
CA PRO A 7 14.14 10.62 11.48
C PRO A 7 12.81 10.67 12.24
N THR A 8 12.57 9.66 13.06
CA THR A 8 11.49 9.61 14.05
C THR A 8 12.04 9.20 15.41
N LYS A 9 11.23 9.27 16.47
CA LYS A 9 11.62 8.76 17.80
C LYS A 9 11.79 7.24 17.85
N GLN A 10 11.16 6.50 16.92
CA GLN A 10 11.15 5.04 16.84
C GLN A 10 12.17 4.45 15.87
N GLY A 11 12.80 5.28 15.03
CA GLY A 11 13.75 4.85 14.00
C GLY A 11 13.74 5.77 12.80
N PHE A 12 14.35 5.32 11.71
CA PHE A 12 14.40 6.06 10.46
C PHE A 12 13.42 5.48 9.45
N ILE A 13 12.69 6.36 8.75
CA ILE A 13 11.87 5.98 7.58
C ILE A 13 12.73 6.22 6.34
N THR A 14 13.08 5.15 5.65
CA THR A 14 13.86 5.22 4.40
C THR A 14 12.92 5.39 3.22
N TYR A 15 13.26 6.28 2.32
CA TYR A 15 12.50 6.56 1.10
C TYR A 15 13.44 6.93 -0.06
N TRP A 16 12.90 6.85 -1.26
CA TRP A 16 13.61 7.23 -2.49
C TRP A 16 12.82 8.30 -3.22
N ILE A 17 13.52 9.30 -3.70
CA ILE A 17 12.93 10.47 -4.35
C ILE A 17 13.68 10.77 -5.66
N ASN A 18 13.08 11.49 -6.60
CA ASN A 18 13.76 11.96 -7.80
C ASN A 18 15.02 12.73 -7.45
N ALA A 19 16.08 12.52 -8.24
CA ALA A 19 17.31 13.33 -8.15
C ALA A 19 17.04 14.80 -8.50
N SER A 20 16.16 15.05 -9.47
CA SER A 20 15.69 16.39 -9.85
C SER A 20 14.17 16.40 -9.90
N LYS A 21 13.58 17.46 -9.35
CA LYS A 21 12.14 17.71 -9.42
C LYS A 21 11.78 18.25 -10.81
N ILE A 22 10.59 17.90 -11.29
CA ILE A 22 9.99 18.46 -12.51
C ILE A 22 8.87 19.40 -12.06
N PRO A 23 9.05 20.73 -12.05
CA PRO A 23 8.17 21.67 -11.34
C PRO A 23 6.70 21.63 -11.76
N SER A 24 6.42 21.37 -13.03
CA SER A 24 5.07 21.33 -13.59
C SER A 24 4.38 19.96 -13.48
N LYS A 25 5.06 18.96 -12.93
CA LYS A 25 4.54 17.58 -12.88
C LYS A 25 4.07 17.20 -11.47
N PRO A 26 3.03 16.37 -11.34
CA PRO A 26 2.52 15.91 -10.06
C PRO A 26 3.56 15.03 -9.34
N TRP A 27 3.40 14.89 -8.04
CA TRP A 27 4.12 13.91 -7.24
C TRP A 27 3.31 12.62 -7.15
N LEU A 28 3.86 11.51 -7.64
CA LEU A 28 3.33 10.17 -7.38
C LEU A 28 4.06 9.61 -6.15
N VAL A 29 3.30 9.34 -5.10
CA VAL A 29 3.82 8.81 -3.82
C VAL A 29 3.36 7.38 -3.66
N PHE A 30 4.30 6.43 -3.78
CA PHE A 30 4.05 5.00 -3.78
C PHE A 30 4.19 4.42 -2.38
N LEU A 31 3.13 3.75 -1.92
CA LEU A 31 2.98 3.21 -0.58
C LEU A 31 2.78 1.68 -0.65
N PRO A 32 3.82 0.89 -0.37
CA PRO A 32 3.75 -0.57 -0.41
C PRO A 32 2.86 -1.16 0.68
N GLY A 33 2.40 -2.39 0.43
CA GLY A 33 1.63 -3.18 1.36
C GLY A 33 2.43 -3.75 2.53
N LEU A 34 1.73 -4.44 3.41
CA LEU A 34 2.30 -5.09 4.59
C LEU A 34 3.34 -6.14 4.17
N THR A 35 4.51 -6.12 4.80
CA THR A 35 5.71 -6.92 4.52
C THR A 35 6.41 -6.67 3.19
N ALA A 36 5.84 -5.82 2.33
CA ALA A 36 6.49 -5.37 1.10
C ALA A 36 7.40 -4.16 1.35
N ASN A 37 8.19 -3.79 0.35
CA ASN A 37 9.08 -2.63 0.37
C ASN A 37 9.07 -1.93 -1.00
N HIS A 38 9.89 -0.88 -1.18
CA HIS A 38 9.96 -0.08 -2.41
C HIS A 38 10.14 -0.89 -3.69
N HIS A 39 10.72 -2.11 -3.63
CA HIS A 39 10.89 -2.96 -4.81
C HIS A 39 9.56 -3.42 -5.42
N LEU A 40 8.46 -3.41 -4.66
CA LEU A 40 7.13 -3.73 -5.16
C LEU A 40 6.71 -2.82 -6.32
N PHE A 41 7.14 -1.56 -6.30
CA PHE A 41 6.79 -0.55 -7.30
C PHE A 41 7.87 -0.31 -8.36
N LYS A 42 8.86 -1.20 -8.48
CA LYS A 42 10.00 -1.02 -9.42
C LYS A 42 9.53 -0.70 -10.84
N ASP A 43 8.56 -1.44 -11.36
CA ASP A 43 8.09 -1.29 -12.73
C ASP A 43 7.28 0.02 -12.92
N GLN A 44 6.54 0.46 -11.90
CA GLN A 44 5.83 1.74 -11.89
C GLN A 44 6.82 2.92 -11.85
N LEU A 45 7.81 2.83 -10.97
CA LEU A 45 8.84 3.88 -10.85
C LEU A 45 9.62 4.06 -12.15
N GLU A 46 9.94 2.99 -12.87
CA GLU A 46 10.61 3.10 -14.18
C GLU A 46 9.69 3.66 -15.25
N HIS A 47 8.41 3.25 -15.28
CA HIS A 47 7.43 3.72 -16.26
C HIS A 47 7.15 5.24 -16.13
N PHE A 48 7.01 5.74 -14.90
CA PHE A 48 6.68 7.15 -14.63
C PHE A 48 7.91 8.06 -14.52
N LYS A 49 9.11 7.50 -14.66
CA LYS A 49 10.35 8.28 -14.70
C LYS A 49 10.33 9.30 -15.85
N GLY A 50 10.51 10.57 -15.51
CA GLY A 50 10.43 11.68 -16.47
C GLY A 50 9.00 12.12 -16.82
N LYS A 51 7.96 11.37 -16.48
CA LYS A 51 6.55 11.74 -16.65
C LYS A 51 6.00 12.47 -15.40
N ALA A 52 6.47 12.08 -14.22
CA ALA A 52 6.05 12.64 -12.94
C ALA A 52 7.23 12.79 -11.98
N ASN A 53 7.04 13.51 -10.88
CA ASN A 53 7.92 13.43 -9.71
C ASN A 53 7.57 12.17 -8.92
N LEU A 54 8.56 11.46 -8.41
CA LEU A 54 8.35 10.15 -7.79
C LEU A 54 8.91 10.13 -6.37
N LEU A 55 8.13 9.57 -5.46
CA LEU A 55 8.56 9.18 -4.14
C LEU A 55 8.04 7.77 -3.85
N VAL A 56 8.88 6.91 -3.31
CA VAL A 56 8.49 5.63 -2.74
C VAL A 56 9.17 5.48 -1.39
N TRP A 57 8.48 4.95 -0.41
CA TRP A 57 9.05 4.69 0.90
C TRP A 57 9.09 3.20 1.22
N ASP A 58 9.95 2.84 2.16
CA ASP A 58 9.75 1.62 2.93
C ASP A 58 8.95 2.00 4.18
N PRO A 59 7.77 1.44 4.40
CA PRO A 59 6.99 1.78 5.59
C PRO A 59 7.78 1.50 6.89
N PRO A 60 7.50 2.16 8.01
CA PRO A 60 8.08 1.83 9.31
C PRO A 60 8.05 0.33 9.61
N SER A 61 9.15 -0.24 10.06
CA SER A 61 9.38 -1.68 10.28
C SER A 61 9.50 -2.54 9.01
N HIS A 62 9.56 -1.93 7.81
CA HIS A 62 9.69 -2.64 6.54
C HIS A 62 11.02 -2.30 5.84
N GLY A 63 11.49 -3.21 4.99
CA GLY A 63 12.65 -3.02 4.13
C GLY A 63 13.83 -2.34 4.82
N LYS A 64 14.28 -1.20 4.30
CA LYS A 64 15.39 -0.40 4.87
C LYS A 64 14.97 0.54 6.01
N SER A 65 13.66 0.67 6.28
CA SER A 65 13.14 1.32 7.49
C SER A 65 13.19 0.40 8.71
N ARG A 66 14.24 -0.40 8.81
CA ARG A 66 14.56 -1.28 9.95
C ARG A 66 15.98 -1.04 10.42
N PRO A 67 16.27 -1.13 11.73
CA PRO A 67 15.30 -1.42 12.79
C PRO A 67 14.32 -0.27 13.05
N PHE A 68 13.07 -0.63 13.41
CA PHE A 68 12.03 0.33 13.77
C PHE A 68 11.03 -0.36 14.72
N ASP A 69 10.56 0.33 15.74
CA ASP A 69 9.62 -0.23 16.70
C ASP A 69 8.28 -0.58 16.04
N THR A 70 7.85 -1.83 16.18
CA THR A 70 6.58 -2.30 15.62
C THR A 70 5.44 -2.00 16.61
N THR A 71 5.20 -0.70 16.85
CA THR A 71 4.16 -0.19 17.78
C THR A 71 3.25 0.85 17.12
N TRP A 72 3.45 1.11 15.83
CA TRP A 72 2.72 2.12 15.07
C TRP A 72 1.24 1.75 14.87
N THR A 73 0.40 2.76 14.70
CA THR A 73 -0.99 2.64 14.24
C THR A 73 -1.09 3.09 12.78
N ILE A 74 -2.17 2.72 12.08
CA ILE A 74 -2.43 3.23 10.72
C ILE A 74 -2.44 4.76 10.69
N GLY A 75 -3.06 5.39 11.70
CA GLY A 75 -3.06 6.85 11.82
C GLY A 75 -1.67 7.47 12.02
N GLN A 76 -0.77 6.81 12.78
CA GLN A 76 0.62 7.27 12.92
C GLN A 76 1.41 7.12 11.62
N LEU A 77 1.16 6.06 10.84
CA LEU A 77 1.78 5.93 9.52
C LEU A 77 1.37 7.09 8.60
N ALA A 78 0.10 7.51 8.64
CA ALA A 78 -0.39 8.68 7.92
C ALA A 78 0.25 9.99 8.40
N GLU A 79 0.45 10.17 9.71
CA GLU A 79 1.17 11.33 10.28
C GLU A 79 2.62 11.40 9.82
N TRP A 80 3.35 10.29 9.90
CA TRP A 80 4.74 10.26 9.45
C TRP A 80 4.86 10.49 7.94
N LEU A 81 3.91 9.98 7.15
CA LEU A 81 3.84 10.27 5.72
C LEU A 81 3.67 11.78 5.50
N ASN A 82 2.72 12.43 6.17
CA ASN A 82 2.52 13.88 6.07
C ASN A 82 3.79 14.66 6.41
N ASN A 83 4.41 14.34 7.54
CA ASN A 83 5.61 15.03 8.00
C ASN A 83 6.80 14.84 7.04
N LEU A 84 6.94 13.64 6.46
CA LEU A 84 7.94 13.37 5.43
C LEU A 84 7.68 14.20 4.17
N LEU A 85 6.43 14.24 3.69
CA LEU A 85 6.05 15.03 2.53
C LEU A 85 6.29 16.53 2.75
N GLU A 86 5.95 17.06 3.92
CA GLU A 86 6.22 18.44 4.32
C GLU A 86 7.73 18.73 4.33
N SER A 87 8.55 17.82 4.85
CA SER A 87 10.01 17.99 4.87
C SER A 87 10.64 18.05 3.48
N GLU A 88 10.00 17.44 2.47
CA GLU A 88 10.41 17.50 1.06
C GLU A 88 9.68 18.60 0.28
N SER A 89 8.86 19.42 0.94
CA SER A 89 8.02 20.46 0.31
C SER A 89 7.08 19.88 -0.76
N ILE A 90 6.56 18.69 -0.53
CA ILE A 90 5.58 18.02 -1.39
C ILE A 90 4.18 18.35 -0.88
N SER A 91 3.46 19.14 -1.67
CA SER A 91 2.05 19.46 -1.43
C SER A 91 1.16 18.70 -2.41
N ASN A 92 -0.01 18.28 -1.96
CA ASN A 92 -1.03 17.67 -2.79
C ASN A 92 -0.51 16.53 -3.70
N PRO A 93 0.08 15.44 -3.15
CA PRO A 93 0.52 14.31 -3.94
C PRO A 93 -0.66 13.52 -4.52
N VAL A 94 -0.38 12.76 -5.59
CA VAL A 94 -1.16 11.59 -5.96
C VAL A 94 -0.67 10.43 -5.09
N LEU A 95 -1.53 9.86 -4.25
CA LEU A 95 -1.20 8.71 -3.41
C LEU A 95 -1.48 7.42 -4.18
N VAL A 96 -0.47 6.56 -4.32
CA VAL A 96 -0.57 5.25 -4.98
C VAL A 96 -0.31 4.18 -3.93
N GLY A 97 -1.39 3.62 -3.39
CA GLY A 97 -1.33 2.68 -2.28
C GLY A 97 -1.68 1.25 -2.68
N GLN A 98 -0.75 0.30 -2.46
CA GLN A 98 -1.04 -1.12 -2.61
C GLN A 98 -1.38 -1.72 -1.24
N SER A 99 -2.50 -2.46 -1.13
CA SER A 99 -2.90 -3.17 0.10
C SER A 99 -2.86 -2.24 1.33
N MET A 100 -1.99 -2.49 2.31
CA MET A 100 -1.79 -1.60 3.48
C MET A 100 -1.48 -0.15 3.08
N GLY A 101 -0.78 0.06 1.97
CA GLY A 101 -0.53 1.41 1.44
C GLY A 101 -1.81 2.17 1.10
N GLY A 102 -2.83 1.48 0.61
CA GLY A 102 -4.16 2.07 0.37
C GLY A 102 -4.90 2.42 1.67
N TYR A 103 -4.73 1.64 2.74
CA TYR A 103 -5.27 2.00 4.06
C TYR A 103 -4.57 3.22 4.66
N ILE A 104 -3.24 3.31 4.48
CA ILE A 104 -2.47 4.48 4.90
C ILE A 104 -2.95 5.72 4.14
N SER A 105 -3.20 5.60 2.83
CA SER A 105 -3.72 6.69 1.99
C SER A 105 -5.08 7.18 2.47
N GLN A 106 -6.01 6.27 2.78
CA GLN A 106 -7.33 6.62 3.32
C GLN A 106 -7.23 7.33 4.67
N ALA A 107 -6.39 6.81 5.58
CA ALA A 107 -6.15 7.44 6.88
C ALA A 107 -5.44 8.81 6.74
N PHE A 108 -4.60 8.98 5.72
CA PHE A 108 -4.00 10.27 5.39
C PHE A 108 -5.06 11.28 4.92
N MET A 109 -5.93 10.90 4.00
CA MET A 109 -7.00 11.77 3.50
C MET A 109 -8.00 12.16 4.61
N GLU A 110 -8.37 11.22 5.49
CA GLU A 110 -9.24 11.50 6.64
C GLU A 110 -8.61 12.50 7.61
N ARG A 111 -7.31 12.37 7.85
CA ARG A 111 -6.59 13.17 8.84
C ARG A 111 -6.14 14.52 8.30
N PHE A 112 -5.85 14.61 7.00
CA PHE A 112 -5.38 15.78 6.29
C PHE A 112 -6.27 16.09 5.07
N PRO A 113 -7.52 16.53 5.29
CA PRO A 113 -8.47 16.79 4.21
C PRO A 113 -7.90 17.76 3.17
N ARG A 114 -8.19 17.54 1.91
CA ARG A 114 -7.76 18.36 0.76
C ARG A 114 -6.24 18.41 0.53
N LYS A 115 -5.43 17.59 1.19
CA LYS A 115 -3.99 17.47 0.93
C LYS A 115 -3.64 16.38 -0.08
N THR A 116 -4.61 15.76 -0.75
CA THR A 116 -4.41 14.72 -1.76
C THR A 116 -5.01 15.18 -3.08
N LEU A 117 -4.21 15.15 -4.14
CA LEU A 117 -4.64 15.54 -5.49
C LEU A 117 -5.49 14.46 -6.14
N ALA A 118 -5.07 13.21 -6.01
CA ALA A 118 -5.80 12.02 -6.45
C ALA A 118 -5.35 10.79 -5.66
N PHE A 119 -6.17 9.75 -5.64
CA PHE A 119 -5.88 8.48 -4.96
C PHE A 119 -5.97 7.30 -5.94
N ILE A 120 -4.96 6.44 -5.91
CA ILE A 120 -4.91 5.20 -6.70
C ILE A 120 -4.77 4.05 -5.71
N SER A 121 -5.82 3.24 -5.62
CA SER A 121 -5.88 2.06 -4.77
C SER A 121 -5.56 0.82 -5.60
N ILE A 122 -4.55 0.06 -5.22
CA ILE A 122 -4.17 -1.19 -5.87
C ILE A 122 -4.34 -2.32 -4.85
N ASP A 123 -5.22 -3.28 -5.14
CA ASP A 123 -5.48 -4.43 -4.27
C ASP A 123 -5.66 -4.07 -2.79
N SER A 124 -6.25 -2.91 -2.53
CA SER A 124 -6.60 -2.45 -1.18
C SER A 124 -8.12 -2.54 -0.99
N ALA A 125 -8.61 -2.11 0.17
CA ALA A 125 -10.03 -2.15 0.49
C ALA A 125 -10.42 -0.92 1.32
N PRO A 126 -11.72 -0.59 1.42
CA PRO A 126 -12.16 0.55 2.20
C PRO A 126 -11.93 0.34 3.71
N LEU A 127 -11.59 1.40 4.44
CA LEU A 127 -11.48 1.37 5.91
C LEU A 127 -12.84 1.47 6.62
N GLY A 128 -13.92 1.73 5.89
CA GLY A 128 -15.26 1.85 6.46
C GLY A 128 -15.72 0.55 7.15
N ARG A 129 -16.21 0.65 8.39
CA ARG A 129 -16.64 -0.49 9.22
C ARG A 129 -17.77 -1.32 8.59
N SER A 130 -18.63 -0.70 7.79
CA SER A 130 -19.77 -1.33 7.10
C SER A 130 -19.39 -2.47 6.17
N HIS A 131 -18.18 -2.47 5.62
CA HIS A 131 -17.70 -3.49 4.67
C HIS A 131 -17.31 -4.81 5.34
N TYR A 132 -17.07 -4.81 6.66
CA TYR A 132 -16.46 -5.93 7.38
C TYR A 132 -17.42 -6.61 8.34
N ARG A 133 -17.40 -7.94 8.37
CA ARG A 133 -18.11 -8.72 9.38
C ARG A 133 -17.27 -8.78 10.67
N THR A 134 -17.92 -8.86 11.81
CA THR A 134 -17.25 -8.86 13.13
C THR A 134 -16.25 -10.01 13.27
N TRP A 135 -16.56 -11.20 12.76
CA TRP A 135 -15.66 -12.35 12.82
C TRP A 135 -14.39 -12.18 11.95
N GLU A 136 -14.48 -11.44 10.84
CA GLU A 136 -13.31 -11.12 9.99
C GLU A 136 -12.32 -10.24 10.77
N LEU A 137 -12.81 -9.22 11.45
CA LEU A 137 -12.00 -8.34 12.29
C LEU A 137 -11.40 -9.08 13.49
N TRP A 138 -12.18 -9.99 14.10
CA TRP A 138 -11.68 -10.86 15.16
C TRP A 138 -10.54 -11.75 14.65
N GLY A 139 -10.70 -12.36 13.48
CA GLY A 139 -9.67 -13.19 12.84
C GLY A 139 -8.37 -12.42 12.60
N LEU A 140 -8.43 -11.17 12.09
CA LEU A 140 -7.25 -10.34 11.88
C LEU A 140 -6.46 -10.08 13.19
N LYS A 141 -7.13 -9.93 14.32
CA LYS A 141 -6.48 -9.71 15.63
C LYS A 141 -5.72 -10.92 16.17
N HIS A 142 -6.06 -12.13 15.72
CA HIS A 142 -5.56 -13.40 16.29
C HIS A 142 -4.59 -14.13 15.37
N THR A 143 -4.05 -13.49 14.35
CA THR A 143 -3.17 -14.10 13.34
C THR A 143 -1.81 -14.55 13.88
N PHE A 144 -1.32 -13.97 14.99
CA PHE A 144 0.02 -14.26 15.50
C PHE A 144 0.25 -15.73 15.81
N LEU A 145 -0.68 -16.39 16.52
CA LEU A 145 -0.54 -17.80 16.89
C LEU A 145 -0.55 -18.71 15.66
N VAL A 146 -1.31 -18.33 14.63
CA VAL A 146 -1.33 -19.07 13.36
C VAL A 146 0.03 -18.97 12.67
N TYR A 147 0.55 -17.75 12.48
CA TYR A 147 1.82 -17.54 11.80
C TYR A 147 3.00 -18.15 12.54
N ILE A 148 3.10 -17.99 13.87
CA ILE A 148 4.23 -18.51 14.64
C ILE A 148 4.26 -20.05 14.66
N GLY A 149 3.09 -20.71 14.63
CA GLY A 149 2.97 -22.17 14.60
C GLY A 149 3.36 -22.82 13.27
N LEU A 150 3.34 -22.07 12.15
CA LEU A 150 3.67 -22.60 10.84
C LEU A 150 5.19 -22.66 10.61
N PRO A 151 5.70 -23.66 9.87
CA PRO A 151 7.10 -23.68 9.39
C PRO A 151 7.40 -22.46 8.51
N TRP A 152 8.62 -21.91 8.64
CA TRP A 152 9.01 -20.72 7.86
C TRP A 152 8.88 -20.91 6.35
N GLN A 153 9.26 -22.07 5.84
CA GLN A 153 9.13 -22.39 4.41
C GLN A 153 7.67 -22.37 3.92
N LEU A 154 6.75 -22.81 4.76
CA LEU A 154 5.32 -22.78 4.45
C LEU A 154 4.79 -21.33 4.45
N ILE A 155 5.24 -20.50 5.37
CA ILE A 155 4.90 -19.07 5.39
C ILE A 155 5.42 -18.37 4.12
N LEU A 156 6.67 -18.63 3.71
CA LEU A 156 7.25 -18.09 2.49
C LEU A 156 6.48 -18.54 1.24
N TRP A 157 6.15 -19.82 1.18
CA TRP A 157 5.37 -20.37 0.06
C TRP A 157 3.98 -19.79 0.00
N SER A 158 3.24 -19.79 1.11
CA SER A 158 1.86 -19.30 1.16
C SER A 158 1.78 -17.79 0.93
N GLY A 159 2.70 -17.01 1.50
CA GLY A 159 2.76 -15.56 1.28
C GLY A 159 3.06 -15.20 -0.18
N ALA A 160 4.03 -15.87 -0.80
CA ALA A 160 4.37 -15.62 -2.20
C ALA A 160 3.21 -16.02 -3.15
N ASN A 161 2.60 -17.20 -2.93
CA ASN A 161 1.50 -17.69 -3.78
C ASN A 161 0.14 -17.02 -3.46
N GLY A 162 -0.04 -16.52 -2.25
CA GLY A 162 -1.25 -15.77 -1.86
C GLY A 162 -1.26 -14.32 -2.34
N CYS A 163 -0.07 -13.75 -2.60
CA CYS A 163 0.05 -12.36 -3.03
C CYS A 163 0.25 -12.18 -4.53
N ALA A 164 0.69 -13.20 -5.27
CA ALA A 164 0.97 -13.07 -6.69
C ALA A 164 0.59 -14.34 -7.47
N GLU A 165 0.26 -14.18 -8.75
CA GLU A 165 -0.04 -15.29 -9.67
C GLU A 165 1.14 -15.60 -10.59
N THR A 166 1.90 -14.59 -11.02
CA THR A 166 3.04 -14.79 -11.93
C THR A 166 4.29 -15.28 -11.21
N ALA A 167 5.15 -16.00 -11.93
CA ALA A 167 6.44 -16.44 -11.39
C ALA A 167 7.32 -15.26 -10.94
N LYS A 168 7.29 -14.14 -11.70
CA LYS A 168 8.00 -12.90 -11.38
C LYS A 168 7.47 -12.28 -10.08
N GLY A 169 6.15 -12.13 -9.94
CA GLY A 169 5.52 -11.57 -8.75
C GLY A 169 5.77 -12.42 -7.52
N LYS A 170 5.61 -13.76 -7.63
CA LYS A 170 5.91 -14.72 -6.54
C LYS A 170 7.36 -14.64 -6.07
N LEU A 171 8.30 -14.58 -7.02
CA LEU A 171 9.72 -14.46 -6.69
C LEU A 171 10.02 -13.12 -6.00
N LEU A 172 9.43 -12.02 -6.48
CA LEU A 172 9.60 -10.70 -5.89
C LEU A 172 9.07 -10.69 -4.44
N MET A 173 7.84 -11.16 -4.23
CA MET A 173 7.25 -11.24 -2.89
C MET A 173 8.11 -12.11 -1.95
N LYS A 174 8.52 -13.29 -2.40
CA LYS A 174 9.40 -14.18 -1.61
C LYS A 174 10.72 -13.50 -1.23
N ARG A 175 11.33 -12.73 -2.14
CA ARG A 175 12.56 -11.98 -1.84
C ARG A 175 12.33 -10.93 -0.74
N MET A 176 11.25 -10.15 -0.83
CA MET A 176 10.91 -9.17 0.21
C MET A 176 10.65 -9.84 1.57
N MET A 177 9.98 -11.01 1.58
CA MET A 177 9.78 -11.77 2.82
C MET A 177 11.07 -12.31 3.41
N LEU A 178 12.05 -12.69 2.60
CA LEU A 178 13.36 -13.19 3.04
C LEU A 178 14.24 -12.11 3.69
N ASP A 179 13.89 -10.83 3.56
CA ASP A 179 14.54 -9.75 4.32
C ASP A 179 14.29 -9.85 5.83
N TYR A 180 13.31 -10.66 6.26
CA TYR A 180 12.93 -10.84 7.66
C TYR A 180 13.36 -12.18 8.21
N ARG A 181 13.67 -12.23 9.51
CA ARG A 181 13.65 -13.49 10.26
C ARG A 181 12.20 -13.88 10.55
N LYS A 182 11.92 -15.19 10.70
CA LYS A 182 10.55 -15.70 10.95
C LYS A 182 9.80 -14.92 12.04
N MET A 183 10.45 -14.73 13.20
CA MET A 183 9.83 -14.06 14.36
C MET A 183 9.50 -12.59 14.05
N GLU A 184 10.39 -11.87 13.37
CA GLU A 184 10.19 -10.47 12.96
C GLU A 184 9.01 -10.38 11.99
N TYR A 185 8.97 -11.26 10.99
CA TYR A 185 7.87 -11.36 10.04
C TYR A 185 6.53 -11.61 10.73
N CYS A 186 6.46 -12.64 11.59
CA CYS A 186 5.23 -12.99 12.31
C CYS A 186 4.74 -11.84 13.19
N LYS A 187 5.64 -11.14 13.89
CA LYS A 187 5.31 -9.96 14.69
C LYS A 187 4.76 -8.83 13.81
N LEU A 188 5.44 -8.53 12.71
CA LEU A 188 5.05 -7.45 11.79
C LEU A 188 3.68 -7.71 11.15
N VAL A 189 3.47 -8.91 10.59
CA VAL A 189 2.19 -9.29 9.96
C VAL A 189 1.05 -9.21 10.97
N SER A 190 1.25 -9.79 12.15
CA SER A 190 0.21 -9.81 13.19
C SER A 190 -0.08 -8.42 13.74
N HIS A 191 0.94 -7.58 13.87
CA HIS A 191 0.77 -6.18 14.27
C HIS A 191 -0.04 -5.42 13.20
N GLY A 192 0.34 -5.53 11.93
CA GLY A 192 -0.35 -4.85 10.83
C GLY A 192 -1.83 -5.23 10.74
N TYR A 193 -2.17 -6.51 10.81
CA TYR A 193 -3.56 -6.97 10.81
C TYR A 193 -4.34 -6.51 12.04
N LYS A 194 -3.71 -6.52 13.23
CA LYS A 194 -4.32 -6.02 14.46
C LYS A 194 -4.62 -4.52 14.37
N GLU A 195 -3.68 -3.73 13.86
CA GLU A 195 -3.88 -2.29 13.70
C GLU A 195 -4.89 -1.95 12.60
N LEU A 196 -4.94 -2.74 11.51
CA LEU A 196 -5.98 -2.63 10.50
C LEU A 196 -7.37 -2.87 11.12
N SER A 197 -7.53 -3.97 11.88
CA SER A 197 -8.78 -4.25 12.58
C SER A 197 -9.18 -3.13 13.53
N ARG A 198 -8.23 -2.61 14.31
CA ARG A 198 -8.46 -1.49 15.24
C ARG A 198 -8.86 -0.21 14.52
N GLU A 199 -8.23 0.10 13.38
CA GLU A 199 -8.58 1.30 12.61
C GLU A 199 -10.00 1.20 12.06
N ILE A 200 -10.38 0.05 11.50
CA ILE A 200 -11.74 -0.22 11.00
C ILE A 200 -12.77 -0.12 12.14
N GLU A 201 -12.46 -0.66 13.33
CA GLU A 201 -13.37 -0.62 14.49
C GLU A 201 -13.59 0.77 15.07
N LYS A 202 -12.75 1.76 14.75
CA LYS A 202 -13.01 3.16 15.11
C LYS A 202 -14.26 3.72 14.43
N ASN A 203 -14.76 3.02 13.41
CA ASN A 203 -15.96 3.34 12.66
C ASN A 203 -16.00 4.80 12.17
N LYS A 204 -14.87 5.29 11.71
CA LYS A 204 -14.75 6.63 11.14
C LYS A 204 -15.37 6.68 9.74
N THR A 205 -15.73 7.87 9.31
CA THR A 205 -16.16 8.10 7.94
C THR A 205 -14.95 8.37 7.06
N TYR A 206 -14.62 7.40 6.20
CA TYR A 206 -13.57 7.55 5.18
C TYR A 206 -14.22 7.91 3.84
N ARG A 207 -14.20 9.18 3.50
CA ARG A 207 -14.72 9.68 2.21
C ARG A 207 -13.59 9.86 1.22
N LEU A 208 -13.84 9.50 -0.03
CA LEU A 208 -12.95 9.79 -1.15
C LEU A 208 -13.27 11.21 -1.67
N GLU A 209 -12.56 12.21 -1.14
CA GLU A 209 -12.78 13.64 -1.48
C GLU A 209 -11.97 14.10 -2.71
N CYS A 210 -11.27 13.19 -3.37
CA CYS A 210 -10.47 13.45 -4.56
C CYS A 210 -10.76 12.41 -5.65
N PRO A 211 -10.41 12.69 -6.91
CA PRO A 211 -10.46 11.68 -7.97
C PRO A 211 -9.75 10.40 -7.54
N THR A 212 -10.42 9.27 -7.73
CA THR A 212 -9.93 7.97 -7.26
C THR A 212 -10.00 6.91 -8.34
N LEU A 213 -8.92 6.12 -8.47
CA LEU A 213 -8.83 4.93 -9.31
C LEU A 213 -8.75 3.69 -8.42
N LEU A 214 -9.68 2.74 -8.63
CA LEU A 214 -9.67 1.44 -7.97
C LEU A 214 -9.14 0.38 -8.93
N ILE A 215 -8.03 -0.27 -8.57
CA ILE A 215 -7.40 -1.36 -9.33
C ILE A 215 -7.42 -2.61 -8.44
N CYS A 216 -7.81 -3.76 -8.99
CA CYS A 216 -7.77 -5.02 -8.28
C CYS A 216 -7.45 -6.18 -9.24
N GLY A 217 -6.57 -7.09 -8.83
CA GLY A 217 -6.34 -8.33 -9.57
C GLY A 217 -7.61 -9.21 -9.58
N ASP A 218 -7.94 -9.79 -10.72
CA ASP A 218 -9.12 -10.67 -10.88
C ASP A 218 -8.98 -11.97 -10.09
N LYS A 219 -7.75 -12.34 -9.74
CA LYS A 219 -7.39 -13.52 -8.93
C LYS A 219 -6.91 -13.16 -7.52
N ASP A 220 -7.17 -11.92 -7.06
CA ASP A 220 -6.82 -11.54 -5.69
C ASP A 220 -7.58 -12.40 -4.67
N ARG A 221 -6.82 -13.20 -3.91
CA ARG A 221 -7.29 -14.11 -2.86
C ARG A 221 -6.84 -13.69 -1.46
N ALA A 222 -6.27 -12.50 -1.32
CA ALA A 222 -5.87 -11.98 -0.02
C ALA A 222 -7.11 -11.55 0.77
N GLY A 223 -7.55 -12.42 1.67
CA GLY A 223 -8.79 -12.23 2.42
C GLY A 223 -10.02 -12.12 1.51
N TYR A 224 -10.73 -11.01 1.61
CA TYR A 224 -11.92 -10.73 0.81
C TYR A 224 -11.78 -9.44 -0.02
N THR A 225 -10.56 -9.08 -0.40
CA THR A 225 -10.25 -7.81 -1.08
C THR A 225 -11.09 -7.58 -2.33
N ALA A 226 -11.25 -8.59 -3.19
CA ALA A 226 -12.08 -8.49 -4.38
C ALA A 226 -13.55 -8.16 -4.05
N ARG A 227 -14.13 -8.82 -3.03
CA ARG A 227 -15.50 -8.54 -2.56
C ARG A 227 -15.62 -7.11 -2.02
N TYR A 228 -14.65 -6.66 -1.23
CA TYR A 228 -14.66 -5.31 -0.66
C TYR A 228 -14.55 -4.24 -1.75
N ASN A 229 -13.73 -4.46 -2.77
CA ASN A 229 -13.62 -3.55 -3.91
C ASN A 229 -14.94 -3.47 -4.69
N GLN A 230 -15.65 -4.59 -4.92
CA GLN A 230 -16.96 -4.58 -5.56
C GLN A 230 -18.01 -3.78 -4.77
N GLN A 231 -18.01 -3.89 -3.43
CA GLN A 231 -18.90 -3.11 -2.58
C GLN A 231 -18.52 -1.63 -2.60
N TRP A 232 -17.25 -1.32 -2.44
CA TRP A 232 -16.73 0.03 -2.46
C TRP A 232 -17.04 0.77 -3.76
N ALA A 233 -16.83 0.09 -4.89
CA ALA A 233 -17.17 0.63 -6.21
C ALA A 233 -18.65 1.03 -6.35
N LYS A 234 -19.56 0.25 -5.77
CA LYS A 234 -20.98 0.54 -5.78
C LYS A 234 -21.35 1.74 -4.90
N GLU A 235 -20.74 1.83 -3.72
CA GLU A 235 -21.00 2.90 -2.75
C GLU A 235 -20.47 4.25 -3.25
N GLU A 236 -19.27 4.25 -3.85
CA GLU A 236 -18.63 5.48 -4.36
C GLU A 236 -19.00 5.79 -5.82
N SER A 237 -19.82 4.94 -6.47
CA SER A 237 -20.11 5.03 -7.91
C SER A 237 -18.86 5.10 -8.78
N ASN A 238 -17.80 4.38 -8.35
CA ASN A 238 -16.48 4.40 -8.97
C ASN A 238 -16.06 2.95 -9.36
N PRO A 239 -16.06 2.59 -10.66
CA PRO A 239 -15.84 1.22 -11.09
C PRO A 239 -14.43 0.72 -10.74
N VAL A 240 -14.32 -0.59 -10.44
CA VAL A 240 -13.04 -1.27 -10.29
C VAL A 240 -12.47 -1.62 -11.65
N CYS A 241 -11.22 -1.25 -11.90
CA CYS A 241 -10.43 -1.75 -13.00
C CYS A 241 -9.82 -3.10 -12.61
N TRP A 242 -10.38 -4.19 -13.16
CA TRP A 242 -9.88 -5.54 -12.91
C TRP A 242 -8.69 -5.84 -13.81
N VAL A 243 -7.58 -6.28 -13.20
CA VAL A 243 -6.36 -6.67 -13.91
C VAL A 243 -6.37 -8.18 -14.14
N GLU A 244 -6.45 -8.58 -15.40
CA GLU A 244 -6.58 -9.99 -15.78
C GLU A 244 -5.33 -10.80 -15.41
N GLY A 245 -5.55 -11.97 -14.83
CA GLY A 245 -4.50 -12.92 -14.44
C GLY A 245 -3.63 -12.47 -13.26
N ALA A 246 -3.98 -11.39 -12.58
CA ALA A 246 -3.20 -10.83 -11.47
C ALA A 246 -3.78 -11.20 -10.09
N GLY A 247 -2.89 -11.44 -9.13
CA GLY A 247 -3.22 -11.64 -7.71
C GLY A 247 -3.23 -10.33 -6.92
N HIS A 248 -2.96 -10.42 -5.62
CA HIS A 248 -2.96 -9.29 -4.67
C HIS A 248 -1.84 -8.25 -4.93
N ASN A 249 -0.82 -8.60 -5.69
CA ASN A 249 0.22 -7.67 -6.15
C ASN A 249 0.04 -7.42 -7.65
N ALA A 250 -1.14 -6.92 -8.07
CA ALA A 250 -1.48 -6.72 -9.48
C ALA A 250 -0.44 -5.86 -10.20
N ASN A 251 0.11 -4.85 -9.52
CA ASN A 251 1.16 -3.98 -10.04
C ASN A 251 2.49 -4.69 -10.35
N SER A 252 2.74 -5.87 -9.78
CA SER A 252 3.91 -6.70 -10.10
C SER A 252 3.60 -7.89 -11.00
N ASP A 253 2.35 -8.38 -10.97
CA ASP A 253 1.90 -9.47 -11.83
C ASP A 253 1.67 -9.02 -13.26
N ASN A 254 0.99 -7.89 -13.45
CA ASN A 254 0.75 -7.27 -14.74
C ASN A 254 1.09 -5.77 -14.73
N PRO A 255 2.40 -5.43 -14.62
CA PRO A 255 2.83 -4.04 -14.50
C PRO A 255 2.46 -3.19 -15.72
N THR A 256 2.38 -3.78 -16.90
CA THR A 256 2.04 -3.05 -18.14
C THR A 256 0.61 -2.52 -18.06
N GLU A 257 -0.35 -3.37 -17.74
CA GLU A 257 -1.75 -2.98 -17.64
C GLU A 257 -1.97 -1.97 -16.50
N VAL A 258 -1.41 -2.25 -15.31
CA VAL A 258 -1.51 -1.33 -14.17
C VAL A 258 -0.91 0.05 -14.50
N ASN A 259 0.24 0.09 -15.18
CA ASN A 259 0.85 1.35 -15.60
C ASN A 259 -0.04 2.13 -16.58
N LEU A 260 -0.64 1.45 -17.56
CA LEU A 260 -1.55 2.08 -18.53
C LEU A 260 -2.83 2.60 -17.86
N LEU A 261 -3.40 1.85 -16.90
CA LEU A 261 -4.56 2.30 -16.12
C LEU A 261 -4.25 3.57 -15.31
N ILE A 262 -3.08 3.59 -14.65
CA ILE A 262 -2.63 4.77 -13.90
C ILE A 262 -2.39 5.95 -14.84
N GLU A 263 -1.71 5.73 -15.97
CA GLU A 263 -1.40 6.79 -16.94
C GLU A 263 -2.68 7.39 -17.53
N ALA A 264 -3.61 6.56 -18.01
CA ALA A 264 -4.90 7.00 -18.54
C ALA A 264 -5.72 7.78 -17.52
N PHE A 265 -5.71 7.34 -16.25
CA PHE A 265 -6.37 8.07 -15.17
C PHE A 265 -5.73 9.45 -14.93
N LEU A 266 -4.39 9.53 -14.89
CA LEU A 266 -3.69 10.80 -14.69
C LEU A 266 -3.91 11.78 -15.86
N GLU A 267 -3.94 11.28 -17.10
CA GLU A 267 -4.29 12.07 -18.30
C GLU A 267 -5.74 12.58 -18.22
N GLN A 268 -6.70 11.71 -17.88
CA GLN A 268 -8.10 12.10 -17.72
C GLN A 268 -8.28 13.19 -16.65
N GLN A 269 -7.46 13.18 -15.61
CA GLN A 269 -7.47 14.21 -14.56
C GLN A 269 -6.59 15.43 -14.92
N HIS A 270 -6.01 15.50 -16.11
CA HIS A 270 -5.10 16.56 -16.57
C HIS A 270 -3.88 16.76 -15.66
N LEU A 271 -3.35 15.68 -15.10
CA LEU A 271 -2.22 15.70 -14.17
C LEU A 271 -0.86 15.46 -14.85
N ILE A 272 -0.87 14.78 -16.01
CA ILE A 272 0.32 14.53 -16.86
C ILE A 272 0.02 14.82 -18.32
#